data_028bd030173185ad0d23d0a541f07e39
#
_entry.id   028bd030173185ad0d23d0a541f07e39
#
_cell.length_a   1.000
_cell.length_b   1.000
_cell.length_c   1.000
_cell.angle_alpha   90.00
_cell.angle_beta   90.00
_cell.angle_gamma   90.00
#
_symmetry.space_group_name_H-M   'P 1'
#
loop_
_entity.id
_entity.type
_entity.pdbx_description
1 polymer ?
#
loop_
_entity_poly.entity_id
_entity_poly.type
_entity_poly.pdbx_seq_one_letter_code
_entity_poly.pdbx_strand_id
1 'polypeptide(L)'
;ITAYFIGLLFLSILTITVINGAFLEKYYVTKKIDVLLDLRTTLENTDIDKMMNSDSSEGSESIPDEIQRACSRNNLSWVIIDSSNTSWLSWGENEKMLQSKLFGYVYDLDEDGDKSRTLKQGDNYTIQQSHDRFAGMDYVECWGQLDDEHYFIIRTPLESIRESANISNKFYFAVGLAIIVVSGLMIMLVTKRITRP
;
A
#
# COMPACT_ATOMS: atom_id res chain seq x y z
N ILE A 1 42.88 15.39 2.97
CA ILE A 1 41.93 15.63 1.86
C ILE A 1 41.18 14.34 1.56
N THR A 2 41.86 13.20 1.34
CA THR A 2 41.24 11.89 1.02
C THR A 2 40.24 11.43 2.07
N ALA A 3 40.57 11.56 3.36
CA ALA A 3 39.68 11.17 4.46
C ALA A 3 38.37 12.01 4.49
N TYR A 4 38.46 13.31 4.20
CA TYR A 4 37.30 14.18 4.10
C TYR A 4 36.35 13.77 2.95
N PHE A 5 36.94 13.40 1.79
CA PHE A 5 36.16 12.99 0.62
C PHE A 5 35.44 11.66 0.85
N ILE A 6 36.13 10.69 1.46
CA ILE A 6 35.52 9.39 1.85
C ILE A 6 34.44 9.60 2.90
N GLY A 7 34.69 10.47 3.89
CA GLY A 7 33.69 10.81 4.91
C GLY A 7 32.44 11.46 4.35
N LEU A 8 32.58 12.34 3.34
CA LEU A 8 31.45 13.00 2.68
C LEU A 8 30.64 12.02 1.84
N LEU A 9 31.29 11.10 1.13
CA LEU A 9 30.61 10.02 0.40
C LEU A 9 29.84 9.10 1.36
N PHE A 10 30.46 8.70 2.46
CA PHE A 10 29.78 7.87 3.47
C PHE A 10 28.58 8.57 4.08
N LEU A 11 28.71 9.86 4.43
CA LEU A 11 27.63 10.68 4.95
C LEU A 11 26.47 10.79 3.95
N SER A 12 26.78 10.97 2.65
CA SER A 12 25.77 11.03 1.58
C SER A 12 24.98 9.74 1.49
N ILE A 13 25.63 8.58 1.49
CA ILE A 13 24.98 7.28 1.42
C ILE A 13 24.13 7.03 2.67
N LEU A 14 24.64 7.35 3.84
CA LEU A 14 23.92 7.24 5.10
C LEU A 14 22.67 8.12 5.08
N THR A 15 22.77 9.35 4.60
CA THR A 15 21.64 10.27 4.48
C THR A 15 20.56 9.72 3.54
N ILE A 16 20.95 9.20 2.36
CA ILE A 16 19.99 8.59 1.41
C ILE A 16 19.28 7.38 2.04
N THR A 17 20.05 6.52 2.74
CA THR A 17 19.48 5.33 3.40
C THR A 17 18.48 5.70 4.50
N VAL A 18 18.80 6.71 5.31
CA VAL A 18 17.91 7.21 6.39
C VAL A 18 16.66 7.85 5.79
N ILE A 19 16.81 8.69 4.77
CA ILE A 19 15.67 9.33 4.10
C ILE A 19 14.75 8.25 3.48
N ASN A 20 15.31 7.30 2.73
CA ASN A 20 14.52 6.22 2.16
C ASN A 20 13.81 5.40 3.25
N GLY A 21 14.49 5.01 4.33
CA GLY A 21 13.88 4.22 5.40
C GLY A 21 12.75 4.95 6.14
N ALA A 22 12.90 6.28 6.34
CA ALA A 22 11.94 7.07 7.13
C ALA A 22 10.74 7.57 6.30
N PHE A 23 10.98 7.93 5.04
CA PHE A 23 9.95 8.61 4.22
C PHE A 23 9.27 7.71 3.21
N LEU A 24 9.92 6.65 2.75
CA LEU A 24 9.39 5.79 1.69
C LEU A 24 8.09 5.11 2.13
N GLU A 25 8.05 4.53 3.33
CA GLU A 25 6.83 3.88 3.85
C GLU A 25 5.68 4.88 3.95
N LYS A 26 5.91 6.06 4.52
CA LYS A 26 4.88 7.09 4.66
C LYS A 26 4.37 7.58 3.29
N TYR A 27 5.27 7.76 2.33
CA TYR A 27 4.92 8.16 0.98
C TYR A 27 4.02 7.12 0.30
N TYR A 28 4.36 5.84 0.41
CA TYR A 28 3.58 4.76 -0.18
C TYR A 28 2.22 4.58 0.49
N VAL A 29 2.15 4.66 1.82
CA VAL A 29 0.87 4.63 2.54
C VAL A 29 -0.03 5.77 2.06
N THR A 30 0.49 6.98 1.92
CA THR A 30 -0.27 8.13 1.39
C THR A 30 -0.76 7.86 -0.04
N LYS A 31 0.11 7.32 -0.90
CA LYS A 31 -0.27 6.92 -2.27
C LYS A 31 -1.36 5.85 -2.31
N LYS A 32 -1.30 4.87 -1.41
CA LYS A 32 -2.35 3.84 -1.31
C LYS A 32 -3.67 4.43 -0.82
N ILE A 33 -3.63 5.38 0.11
CA ILE A 33 -4.81 6.12 0.56
C ILE A 33 -5.47 6.85 -0.62
N ASP A 34 -4.69 7.54 -1.45
CA ASP A 34 -5.21 8.25 -2.64
C ASP A 34 -5.91 7.27 -3.60
N VAL A 35 -5.30 6.10 -3.84
CA VAL A 35 -5.88 5.06 -4.71
C VAL A 35 -7.18 4.48 -4.14
N LEU A 36 -7.25 4.25 -2.82
CA LEU A 36 -8.47 3.77 -2.16
C LEU A 36 -9.60 4.79 -2.27
N LEU A 37 -9.29 6.08 -2.09
CA LEU A 37 -10.27 7.16 -2.22
C LEU A 37 -10.74 7.36 -3.68
N ASP A 38 -9.83 7.20 -4.64
CA ASP A 38 -10.15 7.27 -6.06
C ASP A 38 -11.12 6.15 -6.46
N LEU A 39 -10.84 4.90 -6.03
CA LEU A 39 -11.76 3.80 -6.26
C LEU A 39 -13.10 4.00 -5.54
N ARG A 40 -13.09 4.46 -4.27
CA ARG A 40 -14.33 4.77 -3.53
C ARG A 40 -15.18 5.77 -4.32
N THR A 41 -14.58 6.87 -4.79
CA THR A 41 -15.29 7.89 -5.56
C THR A 41 -15.83 7.34 -6.88
N THR A 42 -15.09 6.44 -7.52
CA THR A 42 -15.56 5.76 -8.74
C THR A 42 -16.75 4.86 -8.46
N LEU A 43 -16.71 4.09 -7.37
CA LEU A 43 -17.83 3.24 -6.95
C LEU A 43 -19.07 4.07 -6.56
N GLU A 44 -18.90 5.18 -5.84
CA GLU A 44 -19.96 6.11 -5.44
C GLU A 44 -20.69 6.73 -6.66
N ASN A 45 -19.97 6.94 -7.76
CA ASN A 45 -20.54 7.46 -9.02
C ASN A 45 -21.07 6.37 -9.95
N THR A 46 -20.98 5.10 -9.56
CA THR A 46 -21.45 3.96 -10.35
C THR A 46 -22.79 3.48 -9.81
N ASP A 47 -23.69 3.09 -10.68
CA ASP A 47 -24.99 2.51 -10.33
C ASP A 47 -24.79 1.09 -9.77
N ILE A 48 -24.65 0.99 -8.44
CA ILE A 48 -24.42 -0.27 -7.73
C ILE A 48 -25.59 -1.23 -7.85
N ASP A 49 -26.82 -0.72 -7.77
CA ASP A 49 -28.02 -1.53 -7.90
C ASP A 49 -28.10 -2.24 -9.25
N LYS A 50 -27.71 -1.55 -10.30
CA LYS A 50 -27.64 -2.13 -11.64
C LYS A 50 -26.58 -3.20 -11.75
N MET A 51 -25.43 -3.01 -11.08
CA MET A 51 -24.37 -4.02 -11.03
C MET A 51 -24.78 -5.26 -10.22
N MET A 52 -25.50 -5.08 -9.11
CA MET A 52 -25.98 -6.17 -8.25
C MET A 52 -27.12 -6.95 -8.90
N ASN A 53 -28.00 -6.27 -9.65
CA ASN A 53 -29.18 -6.88 -10.28
C ASN A 53 -28.91 -7.47 -11.67
N SER A 54 -27.70 -7.34 -12.21
CA SER A 54 -27.35 -7.99 -13.47
C SER A 54 -27.23 -9.50 -13.24
N ASP A 55 -28.17 -10.24 -13.81
CA ASP A 55 -28.46 -11.68 -13.65
C ASP A 55 -27.38 -12.56 -14.34
N SER A 56 -26.12 -12.26 -14.13
CA SER A 56 -25.01 -13.04 -14.65
C SER A 56 -24.45 -13.95 -13.56
N SER A 57 -24.61 -15.24 -13.77
CA SER A 57 -24.07 -16.36 -12.99
C SER A 57 -22.51 -16.37 -12.92
N GLU A 58 -21.85 -15.32 -13.42
CA GLU A 58 -20.42 -15.04 -13.31
C GLU A 58 -20.27 -13.56 -12.89
N GLY A 59 -20.12 -13.34 -11.58
CA GLY A 59 -20.08 -12.01 -10.95
C GLY A 59 -18.99 -11.03 -11.41
N SER A 60 -18.21 -11.36 -12.43
CA SER A 60 -17.17 -10.48 -12.97
C SER A 60 -17.59 -9.70 -14.23
N GLU A 61 -18.64 -10.15 -14.96
CA GLU A 61 -19.07 -9.45 -16.19
C GLU A 61 -19.88 -8.17 -15.92
N SER A 62 -20.41 -7.99 -14.71
CA SER A 62 -21.17 -6.80 -14.34
C SER A 62 -20.30 -5.60 -13.92
N ILE A 63 -19.02 -5.84 -13.61
CA ILE A 63 -18.11 -4.80 -13.14
C ILE A 63 -17.48 -4.08 -14.33
N PRO A 64 -17.55 -2.73 -14.41
CA PRO A 64 -16.94 -1.97 -15.49
C PRO A 64 -15.44 -2.26 -15.65
N ASP A 65 -14.98 -2.42 -16.89
CA ASP A 65 -13.56 -2.69 -17.22
C ASP A 65 -12.58 -1.70 -16.59
N GLU A 66 -13.00 -0.46 -16.40
CA GLU A 66 -12.17 0.58 -15.78
C GLU A 66 -11.88 0.25 -14.32
N ILE A 67 -12.90 -0.17 -13.57
CA ILE A 67 -12.78 -0.60 -12.17
C ILE A 67 -11.90 -1.86 -12.10
N GLN A 68 -12.14 -2.85 -12.95
CA GLN A 68 -11.35 -4.08 -13.00
C GLN A 68 -9.86 -3.79 -13.23
N ARG A 69 -9.53 -2.91 -14.19
CA ARG A 69 -8.15 -2.52 -14.49
C ARG A 69 -7.51 -1.74 -13.34
N ALA A 70 -8.25 -0.82 -12.71
CA ALA A 70 -7.76 -0.07 -11.56
C ALA A 70 -7.44 -1.02 -10.38
N CYS A 71 -8.32 -1.97 -10.10
CA CYS A 71 -8.15 -2.98 -9.05
C CYS A 71 -6.95 -3.89 -9.32
N SER A 72 -6.85 -4.45 -10.52
CA SER A 72 -5.74 -5.33 -10.90
C SER A 72 -4.38 -4.63 -10.85
N ARG A 73 -4.31 -3.38 -11.34
CA ARG A 73 -3.06 -2.60 -11.34
C ARG A 73 -2.57 -2.24 -9.95
N ASN A 74 -3.49 -2.02 -9.00
CA ASN A 74 -3.16 -1.54 -7.66
C ASN A 74 -3.26 -2.63 -6.59
N ASN A 75 -3.56 -3.88 -7.00
CA ASN A 75 -3.79 -5.02 -6.11
C ASN A 75 -4.87 -4.70 -5.06
N LEU A 76 -6.03 -4.23 -5.53
CA LEU A 76 -7.17 -3.88 -4.70
C LEU A 76 -8.14 -5.05 -4.63
N SER A 77 -8.65 -5.31 -3.43
CA SER A 77 -9.79 -6.19 -3.20
C SER A 77 -10.88 -5.39 -2.51
N TRP A 78 -12.13 -5.58 -2.89
CA TRP A 78 -13.24 -4.87 -2.28
C TRP A 78 -14.51 -5.72 -2.22
N VAL A 79 -15.38 -5.37 -1.29
CA VAL A 79 -16.72 -5.93 -1.14
C VAL A 79 -17.68 -4.76 -0.88
N ILE A 80 -18.82 -4.80 -1.53
CA ILE A 80 -19.98 -3.94 -1.26
C ILE A 80 -21.12 -4.85 -0.84
N ILE A 81 -21.83 -4.50 0.22
CA ILE A 81 -22.99 -5.22 0.73
C ILE A 81 -24.17 -4.26 0.82
N ASP A 82 -25.34 -4.77 0.51
CA ASP A 82 -26.60 -4.10 0.77
C ASP A 82 -26.91 -4.06 2.28
N SER A 83 -27.52 -2.99 2.76
CA SER A 83 -27.92 -2.79 4.16
C SER A 83 -28.86 -3.92 4.67
N SER A 84 -29.62 -4.55 3.80
CA SER A 84 -30.45 -5.73 4.11
C SER A 84 -29.64 -7.03 4.16
N ASN A 85 -28.37 -7.01 3.78
CA ASN A 85 -27.48 -8.17 3.67
C ASN A 85 -28.00 -9.31 2.79
N THR A 86 -28.80 -8.98 1.79
CA THR A 86 -29.38 -9.97 0.86
C THR A 86 -28.55 -10.13 -0.40
N SER A 87 -27.81 -9.08 -0.79
CA SER A 87 -26.98 -9.07 -1.98
C SER A 87 -25.59 -8.45 -1.69
N TRP A 88 -24.60 -8.92 -2.41
CA TRP A 88 -23.24 -8.37 -2.34
C TRP A 88 -22.54 -8.42 -3.69
N LEU A 89 -21.58 -7.55 -3.85
CA LEU A 89 -20.71 -7.49 -5.01
C LEU A 89 -19.25 -7.47 -4.53
N SER A 90 -18.36 -8.18 -5.20
CA SER A 90 -16.98 -8.31 -4.76
C SER A 90 -15.99 -8.38 -5.92
N TRP A 91 -14.74 -8.02 -5.62
CA TRP A 91 -13.59 -8.16 -6.50
C TRP A 91 -12.35 -8.55 -5.72
N GLY A 92 -11.58 -9.50 -6.25
CA GLY A 92 -10.30 -9.89 -5.69
C GLY A 92 -10.37 -11.13 -4.81
N GLU A 93 -9.37 -11.29 -3.95
CA GLU A 93 -9.20 -12.48 -3.12
C GLU A 93 -9.88 -12.33 -1.75
N ASN A 94 -10.25 -13.50 -1.17
CA ASN A 94 -10.77 -13.59 0.21
C ASN A 94 -12.09 -12.82 0.48
N GLU A 95 -13.01 -12.84 -0.47
CA GLU A 95 -14.33 -12.22 -0.43
C GLU A 95 -15.06 -12.44 0.91
N LYS A 96 -15.22 -13.70 1.34
CA LYS A 96 -15.94 -14.05 2.58
C LYS A 96 -15.30 -13.44 3.82
N MET A 97 -13.97 -13.35 3.84
CA MET A 97 -13.25 -12.74 4.95
C MET A 97 -13.45 -11.23 4.96
N LEU A 98 -13.40 -10.57 3.79
CA LEU A 98 -13.70 -9.14 3.66
C LEU A 98 -15.12 -8.82 4.08
N GLN A 99 -16.09 -9.63 3.67
CA GLN A 99 -17.47 -9.51 4.08
C GLN A 99 -17.62 -9.61 5.61
N SER A 100 -17.04 -10.66 6.22
CA SER A 100 -17.06 -10.82 7.68
C SER A 100 -16.42 -9.63 8.41
N LYS A 101 -15.31 -9.10 7.86
CA LYS A 101 -14.60 -7.97 8.43
C LYS A 101 -15.42 -6.68 8.33
N LEU A 102 -16.08 -6.46 7.19
CA LEU A 102 -16.98 -5.33 7.01
C LEU A 102 -18.14 -5.37 8.02
N PHE A 103 -18.74 -6.55 8.26
CA PHE A 103 -19.75 -6.71 9.31
C PHE A 103 -19.19 -6.38 10.69
N GLY A 104 -18.00 -6.85 11.01
CA GLY A 104 -17.32 -6.51 12.27
C GLY A 104 -17.24 -5.01 12.46
N TYR A 105 -16.85 -4.26 11.43
CA TYR A 105 -16.71 -2.81 11.50
C TYR A 105 -18.05 -2.05 11.56
N VAL A 106 -19.05 -2.48 10.78
CA VAL A 106 -20.35 -1.81 10.72
C VAL A 106 -21.15 -2.00 12.00
N TYR A 107 -21.08 -3.18 12.62
CA TYR A 107 -21.84 -3.54 13.81
C TYR A 107 -21.03 -3.49 15.10
N ASP A 108 -19.79 -2.97 15.06
CA ASP A 108 -18.89 -2.89 16.21
C ASP A 108 -18.71 -4.24 16.95
N LEU A 109 -18.65 -5.32 16.15
CA LEU A 109 -18.50 -6.69 16.65
C LEU A 109 -17.03 -7.13 16.74
N ASP A 110 -16.10 -6.25 16.44
CA ASP A 110 -14.67 -6.55 16.41
C ASP A 110 -14.11 -6.56 17.86
N GLU A 111 -14.52 -7.57 18.65
CA GLU A 111 -14.03 -7.81 20.01
C GLU A 111 -12.54 -8.22 20.05
N ASP A 112 -12.00 -8.67 18.93
CA ASP A 112 -10.61 -9.11 18.84
C ASP A 112 -9.75 -7.92 18.43
N GLY A 113 -9.24 -7.20 19.41
CA GLY A 113 -8.26 -6.11 19.33
C GLY A 113 -7.20 -6.27 18.24
N ASP A 114 -7.64 -6.36 16.99
CA ASP A 114 -6.77 -6.27 15.82
C ASP A 114 -6.14 -4.89 15.93
N LYS A 115 -4.82 -4.84 15.97
CA LYS A 115 -4.06 -3.59 16.10
C LYS A 115 -4.28 -2.73 14.86
N SER A 116 -5.50 -2.21 14.74
CA SER A 116 -5.83 -1.26 13.70
C SER A 116 -5.39 0.13 14.11
N ARG A 117 -4.73 0.83 13.20
CA ARG A 117 -4.35 2.23 13.35
C ARG A 117 -5.13 3.06 12.36
N THR A 118 -6.02 3.91 12.84
CA THR A 118 -6.70 4.88 11.99
C THR A 118 -5.70 5.86 11.39
N LEU A 119 -5.73 5.98 10.07
CA LEU A 119 -4.87 6.85 9.28
C LEU A 119 -5.61 8.12 8.87
N LYS A 120 -6.89 7.99 8.51
CA LYS A 120 -7.74 9.09 8.09
C LYS A 120 -9.20 8.73 8.36
N GLN A 121 -9.99 9.72 8.74
CA GLN A 121 -11.43 9.59 8.94
C GLN A 121 -12.13 10.70 8.15
N GLY A 122 -13.15 10.32 7.37
CA GLY A 122 -14.08 11.23 6.71
C GLY A 122 -15.48 11.11 7.33
N ASP A 123 -16.46 11.76 6.72
CA ASP A 123 -17.83 11.75 7.24
C ASP A 123 -18.48 10.36 7.14
N ASN A 124 -18.29 9.66 6.01
CA ASN A 124 -18.91 8.36 5.72
C ASN A 124 -17.89 7.23 5.52
N TYR A 125 -16.63 7.44 5.85
CA TYR A 125 -15.60 6.41 5.71
C TYR A 125 -14.48 6.52 6.73
N THR A 126 -13.85 5.41 7.00
CA THR A 126 -12.64 5.32 7.82
C THR A 126 -11.55 4.62 7.04
N ILE A 127 -10.34 5.18 7.06
CA ILE A 127 -9.14 4.54 6.51
C ILE A 127 -8.24 4.16 7.67
N GLN A 128 -7.87 2.89 7.69
CA GLN A 128 -7.03 2.33 8.74
C GLN A 128 -5.98 1.39 8.17
N GLN A 129 -4.90 1.23 8.92
CA GLN A 129 -3.94 0.15 8.73
C GLN A 129 -4.32 -0.97 9.68
N SER A 130 -4.50 -2.17 9.15
CA SER A 130 -4.82 -3.37 9.93
C SER A 130 -3.81 -4.48 9.64
N HIS A 131 -3.56 -5.32 10.64
CA HIS A 131 -2.74 -6.52 10.50
C HIS A 131 -3.65 -7.73 10.36
N ASP A 132 -3.62 -8.38 9.21
CA ASP A 132 -4.37 -9.61 8.99
C ASP A 132 -3.58 -10.80 9.52
N ARG A 133 -4.06 -11.40 10.62
CA ARG A 133 -3.41 -12.55 11.26
C ARG A 133 -3.39 -13.81 10.40
N PHE A 134 -4.39 -13.98 9.53
CA PHE A 134 -4.48 -15.16 8.66
C PHE A 134 -3.54 -15.04 7.46
N ALA A 135 -3.45 -13.86 6.88
CA ALA A 135 -2.53 -13.58 5.78
C ALA A 135 -1.10 -13.30 6.28
N GLY A 136 -0.92 -12.95 7.56
CA GLY A 136 0.36 -12.59 8.16
C GLY A 136 0.94 -11.29 7.62
N MET A 137 0.09 -10.39 7.08
CA MET A 137 0.53 -9.16 6.43
C MET A 137 -0.34 -7.95 6.79
N ASP A 138 0.23 -6.77 6.61
CA ASP A 138 -0.46 -5.50 6.86
C ASP A 138 -1.21 -5.03 5.62
N TYR A 139 -2.40 -4.46 5.84
CA TYR A 139 -3.24 -3.87 4.81
C TYR A 139 -3.57 -2.42 5.13
N VAL A 140 -3.79 -1.62 4.11
CA VAL A 140 -4.56 -0.37 4.23
C VAL A 140 -5.97 -0.67 3.77
N GLU A 141 -6.92 -0.36 4.62
CA GLU A 141 -8.34 -0.61 4.42
C GLU A 141 -9.12 0.71 4.47
N CYS A 142 -10.07 0.86 3.56
CA CYS A 142 -11.05 1.93 3.57
C CYS A 142 -12.42 1.29 3.65
N TRP A 143 -13.17 1.59 4.69
CA TRP A 143 -14.50 1.04 4.90
C TRP A 143 -15.47 2.12 5.36
N GLY A 144 -16.75 1.88 5.16
CA GLY A 144 -17.80 2.82 5.55
C GLY A 144 -19.06 2.63 4.75
N GLN A 145 -19.83 3.70 4.64
CA GLN A 145 -21.06 3.77 3.91
C GLN A 145 -20.82 4.45 2.55
N LEU A 146 -21.26 3.81 1.46
CA LEU A 146 -21.13 4.34 0.12
C LEU A 146 -22.30 5.30 -0.19
N ASP A 147 -23.50 4.85 0.14
CA ASP A 147 -24.78 5.57 0.07
C ASP A 147 -25.73 5.08 1.17
N ASP A 148 -27.01 5.48 1.15
CA ASP A 148 -27.98 5.13 2.20
C ASP A 148 -28.27 3.63 2.32
N GLU A 149 -27.98 2.85 1.26
CA GLU A 149 -28.32 1.42 1.17
C GLU A 149 -27.09 0.51 1.14
N HIS A 150 -25.88 1.03 0.86
CA HIS A 150 -24.69 0.21 0.65
C HIS A 150 -23.55 0.54 1.59
N TYR A 151 -22.96 -0.53 2.16
CA TYR A 151 -21.69 -0.50 2.90
C TYR A 151 -20.58 -1.09 2.06
N PHE A 152 -19.37 -0.60 2.24
CA PHE A 152 -18.21 -1.05 1.47
C PHE A 152 -16.97 -1.25 2.33
N ILE A 153 -16.10 -2.12 1.87
CA ILE A 153 -14.70 -2.23 2.29
C ILE A 153 -13.82 -2.40 1.06
N ILE A 154 -12.76 -1.62 0.99
CA ILE A 154 -11.70 -1.71 -0.02
C ILE A 154 -10.39 -1.90 0.71
N ARG A 155 -9.56 -2.86 0.29
CA ARG A 155 -8.25 -3.07 0.89
C ARG A 155 -7.14 -3.26 -0.13
N THR A 156 -5.91 -2.96 0.28
CA THR A 156 -4.69 -3.21 -0.48
C THR A 156 -3.56 -3.61 0.45
N PRO A 157 -2.72 -4.61 0.10
CA PRO A 157 -1.62 -5.04 0.95
C PRO A 157 -0.49 -4.00 0.99
N LEU A 158 0.13 -3.86 2.16
CA LEU A 158 1.32 -3.03 2.37
C LEU A 158 2.64 -3.80 2.21
N GLU A 159 2.62 -5.11 2.33
CA GLU A 159 3.80 -5.96 2.42
C GLU A 159 4.69 -5.91 1.19
N SER A 160 4.10 -5.91 -0.02
CA SER A 160 4.84 -5.79 -1.28
C SER A 160 5.68 -4.50 -1.35
N ILE A 161 5.31 -3.49 -0.60
CA ILE A 161 5.99 -2.19 -0.53
C ILE A 161 7.17 -2.25 0.44
N ARG A 162 6.97 -2.81 1.62
CA ARG A 162 8.05 -3.00 2.61
C ARG A 162 9.15 -3.89 2.07
N GLU A 163 8.77 -4.97 1.37
CA GLU A 163 9.72 -5.87 0.73
C GLU A 163 10.50 -5.16 -0.38
N SER A 164 9.82 -4.44 -1.28
CA SER A 164 10.46 -3.66 -2.34
C SER A 164 11.37 -2.56 -1.79
N ALA A 165 10.95 -1.85 -0.73
CA ALA A 165 11.76 -0.85 -0.06
C ALA A 165 13.02 -1.47 0.58
N ASN A 166 12.87 -2.65 1.20
CA ASN A 166 13.96 -3.35 1.86
C ASN A 166 14.99 -3.89 0.84
N ILE A 167 14.52 -4.41 -0.30
CA ILE A 167 15.37 -4.82 -1.42
C ILE A 167 16.11 -3.62 -1.99
N SER A 168 15.42 -2.51 -2.25
CA SER A 168 16.02 -1.27 -2.74
C SER A 168 17.07 -0.72 -1.79
N ASN A 169 16.80 -0.69 -0.49
CA ASN A 169 17.76 -0.23 0.50
C ASN A 169 19.02 -1.11 0.56
N LYS A 170 18.88 -2.44 0.51
CA LYS A 170 20.01 -3.38 0.42
C LYS A 170 20.83 -3.15 -0.83
N PHE A 171 20.16 -2.92 -1.97
CA PHE A 171 20.82 -2.62 -3.24
C PHE A 171 21.59 -1.29 -3.18
N TYR A 172 20.97 -0.21 -2.71
CA TYR A 172 21.66 1.09 -2.55
C TYR A 172 22.83 1.02 -1.61
N PHE A 173 22.73 0.27 -0.52
CA PHE A 173 23.83 0.06 0.41
C PHE A 173 25.00 -0.68 -0.26
N ALA A 174 24.73 -1.75 -1.01
CA ALA A 174 25.75 -2.52 -1.73
C ALA A 174 26.44 -1.67 -2.81
N VAL A 175 25.68 -0.94 -3.61
CA VAL A 175 26.21 -0.02 -4.63
C VAL A 175 27.02 1.10 -4.00
N GLY A 176 26.51 1.68 -2.91
CA GLY A 176 27.22 2.71 -2.16
C GLY A 176 28.57 2.25 -1.62
N LEU A 177 28.61 1.05 -1.05
CA LEU A 177 29.85 0.44 -0.56
C LEU A 177 30.85 0.23 -1.72
N ALA A 178 30.38 -0.27 -2.86
CA ALA A 178 31.21 -0.44 -4.06
C ALA A 178 31.79 0.89 -4.55
N ILE A 179 31.00 1.97 -4.58
CA ILE A 179 31.44 3.31 -4.95
C ILE A 179 32.51 3.83 -3.98
N ILE A 180 32.35 3.63 -2.67
CA ILE A 180 33.35 4.05 -1.67
C ILE A 180 34.68 3.33 -1.92
N VAL A 181 34.64 2.00 -2.14
CA VAL A 181 35.85 1.21 -2.40
C VAL A 181 36.56 1.68 -3.67
N VAL A 182 35.81 1.82 -4.77
CA VAL A 182 36.39 2.26 -6.06
C VAL A 182 36.93 3.68 -5.96
N SER A 183 36.20 4.59 -5.35
CA SER A 183 36.66 5.98 -5.14
C SER A 183 37.90 6.04 -4.25
N GLY A 184 37.93 5.24 -3.18
CA GLY A 184 39.11 5.15 -2.30
C GLY A 184 40.35 4.67 -3.02
N LEU A 185 40.24 3.61 -3.84
CA LEU A 185 41.31 3.09 -4.67
C LEU A 185 41.81 4.13 -5.71
N MET A 186 40.88 4.80 -6.39
CA MET A 186 41.23 5.86 -7.36
C MET A 186 41.98 7.01 -6.71
N ILE A 187 41.51 7.48 -5.56
CA ILE A 187 42.18 8.57 -4.83
C ILE A 187 43.57 8.12 -4.38
N MET A 188 43.72 6.88 -3.89
CA MET A 188 45.01 6.32 -3.49
C MET A 188 46.01 6.27 -4.66
N LEU A 189 45.57 5.83 -5.85
CA LEU A 189 46.36 5.78 -7.08
C LEU A 189 46.79 7.17 -7.54
N VAL A 190 45.86 8.13 -7.56
CA VAL A 190 46.14 9.53 -7.96
C VAL A 190 47.13 10.18 -6.98
N THR A 191 46.90 10.03 -5.68
CA THR A 191 47.80 10.58 -4.66
C THR A 191 49.20 10.00 -4.78
N LYS A 192 49.32 8.67 -4.97
CA LYS A 192 50.62 8.01 -5.15
C LYS A 192 51.36 8.49 -6.41
N ARG A 193 50.61 8.84 -7.48
CA ARG A 193 51.21 9.34 -8.74
C ARG A 193 51.64 10.80 -8.65
N ILE A 194 50.94 11.63 -7.88
CA ILE A 194 51.26 13.05 -7.72
C ILE A 194 52.38 13.25 -6.67
N THR A 195 52.46 12.38 -5.63
CA THR A 195 53.42 12.52 -4.54
C THR A 195 54.75 11.78 -4.77
N ARG A 196 54.91 11.07 -5.90
CA ARG A 196 56.23 10.53 -6.30
C ARG A 196 57.04 11.66 -6.92
N PRO A 197 58.21 12.02 -6.31
CA PRO A 197 59.13 12.95 -6.88
C PRO A 197 59.77 12.41 -8.15
#